data_7e5404eda6d49523b3c25da3e2346c91
#
_entry.id   7e5404eda6d49523b3c25da3e2346c91
#
_cell.length_a   1.000
_cell.length_b   1.000
_cell.length_c   1.000
_cell.angle_alpha   90.00
_cell.angle_beta   90.00
_cell.angle_gamma   90.00
#
_symmetry.space_group_name_H-M   'P 1'
#
loop_
_entity.id
_entity.type
_entity.pdbx_description
1 polymer ?
#
loop_
_entity_poly.entity_id
_entity_poly.type
_entity_poly.pdbx_seq_one_letter_code
_entity_poly.pdbx_strand_id
1 'polypeptide(L)' 'DDALHTDFEFDNFKDCMSAMNRIAFECEALNHHPEWTNNYNTLDIKLTTHDAEGVTKLDFKLAKAINKIVEVED' A
#
# COMPACT_ATOMS: atom_id res chain seq x y z
N ASP A 1 8.75 0.34 16.74
CA ASP A 1 8.94 -0.62 15.65
C ASP A 1 9.13 0.11 14.33
N ASP A 2 10.01 -0.40 13.51
CA ASP A 2 10.27 0.17 12.19
C ASP A 2 9.15 -0.17 11.22
N ALA A 3 8.88 0.75 10.29
CA ALA A 3 7.89 0.55 9.25
C ALA A 3 8.27 1.36 8.02
N LEU A 4 7.83 0.89 6.85
CA LEU A 4 7.85 1.70 5.64
C LEU A 4 6.56 2.51 5.61
N HIS A 5 6.66 3.77 5.22
CA HIS A 5 5.52 4.67 5.26
C HIS A 5 5.51 5.54 4.01
N THR A 6 4.33 5.66 3.40
CA THR A 6 4.16 6.53 2.24
C THR A 6 2.73 7.05 2.17
N ASP A 7 2.54 8.11 1.39
CA ASP A 7 1.21 8.61 1.12
C ASP A 7 1.11 8.99 -0.36
N PHE A 8 -0.11 8.90 -0.88
CA PHE A 8 -0.39 9.23 -2.28
C PHE A 8 -1.62 10.11 -2.35
N GLU A 9 -1.63 11.01 -3.33
CA GLU A 9 -2.80 11.82 -3.64
C GLU A 9 -3.20 11.54 -5.09
N PHE A 10 -4.48 11.20 -5.29
CA PHE A 10 -5.04 10.91 -6.61
C PHE A 10 -5.90 12.09 -7.07
N ASP A 11 -6.33 12.07 -8.33
CA ASP A 11 -7.17 13.15 -8.86
C ASP A 11 -8.55 13.19 -8.21
N ASN A 12 -9.07 12.02 -7.81
CA ASN A 12 -10.41 11.92 -7.25
C ASN A 12 -10.53 10.62 -6.44
N PHE A 13 -11.68 10.47 -5.77
CA PHE A 13 -11.95 9.30 -4.94
C PHE A 13 -11.99 8.00 -5.74
N LYS A 14 -12.56 8.05 -6.93
CA LYS A 14 -12.69 6.85 -7.78
C LYS A 14 -11.32 6.27 -8.13
N ASP A 15 -10.39 7.14 -8.52
CA ASP A 15 -9.04 6.70 -8.86
C ASP A 15 -8.30 6.15 -7.64
N CYS A 16 -8.50 6.78 -6.49
CA CYS A 16 -7.94 6.27 -5.24
C CYS A 16 -8.46 4.87 -4.91
N MET A 17 -9.76 4.67 -5.02
CA MET A 17 -10.39 3.36 -4.75
C MET A 17 -9.96 2.30 -5.75
N SER A 18 -9.80 2.68 -7.01
CA SER A 18 -9.30 1.76 -8.03
C SER A 18 -7.90 1.25 -7.66
N ALA A 19 -7.03 2.16 -7.27
CA ALA A 19 -5.67 1.78 -6.84
C ALA A 19 -5.72 0.89 -5.61
N MET A 20 -6.56 1.23 -4.63
CA MET A 20 -6.69 0.43 -3.41
C MET A 20 -7.15 -0.99 -3.69
N ASN A 21 -8.12 -1.16 -4.60
CA ASN A 21 -8.59 -2.49 -4.97
C ASN A 21 -7.47 -3.33 -5.57
N ARG A 22 -6.68 -2.73 -6.46
CA ARG A 22 -5.55 -3.42 -7.08
C ARG A 22 -4.47 -3.78 -6.08
N ILE A 23 -4.19 -2.86 -5.15
CA ILE A 23 -3.24 -3.11 -4.07
C ILE A 23 -3.73 -4.26 -3.19
N ALA A 24 -5.04 -4.31 -2.92
CA ALA A 24 -5.61 -5.38 -2.10
C ALA A 24 -5.35 -6.76 -2.69
N PHE A 25 -5.45 -6.92 -4.01
CA PHE A 25 -5.15 -8.20 -4.66
C PHE A 25 -3.68 -8.59 -4.48
N GLU A 26 -2.77 -7.62 -4.53
CA GLU A 26 -1.35 -7.91 -4.30
C GLU A 26 -1.09 -8.29 -2.85
N CYS A 27 -1.78 -7.66 -1.91
CA CYS A 27 -1.69 -8.02 -0.50
C CYS A 27 -2.11 -9.46 -0.28
N GLU A 28 -3.19 -9.90 -0.92
CA GLU A 28 -3.66 -11.28 -0.82
C GLU A 28 -2.67 -12.25 -1.47
N ALA A 29 -2.10 -11.88 -2.60
CA ALA A 29 -1.13 -12.73 -3.30
C ALA A 29 0.12 -12.97 -2.44
N LEU A 30 0.56 -11.94 -1.71
CA LEU A 30 1.72 -12.04 -0.82
C LEU A 30 1.36 -12.50 0.58
N ASN A 31 0.08 -12.61 0.88
CA ASN A 31 -0.43 -12.87 2.22
C ASN A 31 0.18 -11.91 3.24
N HIS A 32 0.21 -10.64 2.88
CA HIS A 32 0.81 -9.58 3.69
C HIS A 32 -0.01 -8.31 3.54
N HIS A 33 -0.47 -7.73 4.65
CA HIS A 33 -1.46 -6.67 4.62
C HIS A 33 -0.93 -5.40 5.27
N PRO A 34 -1.19 -4.23 4.66
CA PRO A 34 -0.74 -2.96 5.22
C PRO A 34 -1.72 -2.42 6.25
N GLU A 35 -1.24 -1.44 7.02
CA GLU A 35 -2.15 -0.52 7.68
C GLU A 35 -2.34 0.64 6.72
N TRP A 36 -3.57 1.00 6.39
CA TRP A 36 -3.80 2.12 5.50
C TRP A 36 -5.02 2.91 5.87
N THR A 37 -5.01 4.17 5.46
CA THR A 37 -6.11 5.10 5.70
C THR A 37 -6.43 5.83 4.41
N ASN A 38 -7.68 5.78 4.01
CA ASN A 38 -8.17 6.54 2.87
C ASN A 38 -9.01 7.72 3.36
N ASN A 39 -8.74 8.89 2.82
CA ASN A 39 -9.55 10.07 3.05
C ASN A 39 -9.76 10.74 1.70
N TYR A 40 -10.94 10.54 1.13
CA TYR A 40 -11.31 11.01 -0.21
C TYR A 40 -10.30 10.56 -1.26
N ASN A 41 -9.43 11.45 -1.73
CA ASN A 41 -8.46 11.16 -2.78
C ASN A 41 -7.06 10.87 -2.26
N THR A 42 -6.89 10.74 -0.95
CA THR A 42 -5.58 10.45 -0.36
C THR A 42 -5.54 9.06 0.23
N LEU A 43 -4.35 8.46 0.21
CA LEU A 43 -4.13 7.13 0.75
C LEU A 43 -2.80 7.12 1.49
N ASP A 44 -2.87 6.88 2.79
CA ASP A 44 -1.68 6.70 3.64
C ASP A 44 -1.46 5.22 3.86
N ILE A 45 -0.23 4.75 3.68
CA ILE A 45 0.10 3.33 3.79
C ILE A 45 1.29 3.14 4.72
N LYS A 46 1.16 2.19 5.63
CA LYS A 46 2.22 1.79 6.53
C LYS A 46 2.44 0.29 6.38
N LEU A 47 3.69 -0.11 6.16
CA LEU A 47 4.07 -1.51 5.98
C LEU A 47 5.03 -1.94 7.07
N THR A 48 4.69 -3.03 7.74
CA THR A 48 5.56 -3.65 8.73
C THR A 48 5.19 -5.12 8.82
N THR A 49 6.09 -5.93 9.35
CA THR A 49 5.84 -7.36 9.57
C THR A 49 5.78 -7.58 11.07
N HIS A 50 4.56 -7.76 11.60
CA HIS A 50 4.33 -7.86 13.05
C HIS A 50 5.15 -8.96 13.70
N ASP A 51 5.19 -10.14 13.08
CA ASP A 51 5.92 -11.29 13.63
C ASP A 51 7.42 -11.03 13.76
N ALA A 52 7.97 -10.18 12.88
CA ALA A 52 9.38 -9.81 12.90
C ALA A 52 9.64 -8.52 13.67
N GLU A 53 8.58 -7.85 14.11
CA GLU A 53 8.64 -6.57 14.81
C GLU A 53 9.39 -5.49 14.03
N GLY A 54 9.26 -5.52 12.71
CA GLY A 54 9.92 -4.55 11.86
C GLY A 54 9.72 -4.83 10.39
N VAL A 55 10.56 -4.24 9.55
CA VAL A 55 10.46 -4.33 8.09
C VAL A 55 11.20 -5.57 7.59
N THR A 56 10.56 -6.32 6.69
CA THR A 56 11.13 -7.52 6.08
C THR A 56 11.05 -7.44 4.55
N LYS A 57 11.53 -8.49 3.88
CA LYS A 57 11.44 -8.60 2.43
C LYS A 57 10.01 -8.48 1.91
N LEU A 58 9.03 -8.98 2.68
CA LEU A 58 7.62 -8.89 2.30
C LEU A 58 7.18 -7.44 2.17
N ASP A 59 7.62 -6.58 3.07
CA ASP A 59 7.29 -5.17 3.04
C ASP A 59 7.87 -4.49 1.81
N PHE A 60 9.10 -4.82 1.45
CA PHE A 60 9.73 -4.26 0.25
C PHE A 60 9.07 -4.76 -1.03
N LYS A 61 8.69 -6.04 -1.07
CA LYS A 61 7.97 -6.59 -2.22
C LYS A 61 6.62 -5.89 -2.42
N LEU A 62 5.89 -5.71 -1.33
CA LEU A 62 4.60 -5.04 -1.39
C LEU A 62 4.77 -3.57 -1.77
N ALA A 63 5.78 -2.90 -1.23
CA ALA A 63 6.06 -1.51 -1.58
C ALA A 63 6.31 -1.34 -3.07
N LYS A 64 7.08 -2.23 -3.67
CA LYS A 64 7.33 -2.19 -5.12
C LYS A 64 6.05 -2.39 -5.92
N ALA A 65 5.21 -3.34 -5.51
CA ALA A 65 3.95 -3.60 -6.18
C ALA A 65 3.03 -2.38 -6.08
N ILE A 66 2.97 -1.76 -4.91
CA ILE A 66 2.17 -0.56 -4.70
C ILE A 66 2.62 0.57 -5.60
N ASN A 67 3.92 0.83 -5.66
CA ASN A 67 4.45 1.90 -6.52
C ASN A 67 4.10 1.69 -7.98
N LYS A 68 4.18 0.45 -8.46
CA LYS A 68 3.81 0.13 -9.84
C LYS A 68 2.34 0.40 -10.10
N ILE A 69 1.48 0.01 -9.17
CA ILE A 69 0.04 0.20 -9.30
C ILE A 69 -0.30 1.68 -9.34
N VAL A 70 0.29 2.46 -8.45
CA VAL A 70 0.03 3.90 -8.38
C VAL A 70 0.51 4.62 -9.65
N GLU A 71 1.65 4.20 -10.21
CA GLU A 71 2.13 4.75 -11.49
C GLU A 71 1.10 4.59 -12.60
N VAL A 72 0.44 3.44 -12.65
CA VAL A 72 -0.56 3.17 -13.69
C VAL A 72 -1.81 4.02 -13.50
N GLU A 73 -2.21 4.25 -12.24
CA GLU A 73 -3.39 5.08 -11.95
C GLU A 73 -3.16 6.55 -12.26
N ASP A 74 -1.94 7.03 -12.17
CA ASP A 74 -1.59 8.40 -12.52
C ASP A 74 -1.53 8.58 -14.04
#